data_134cf02af91cd0e1ee1621f765b852dc
#
_entry.id   134cf02af91cd0e1ee1621f765b852dc
#
_cell.length_a   1.000
_cell.length_b   1.000
_cell.length_c   1.000
_cell.angle_alpha   90.00
_cell.angle_beta   90.00
_cell.angle_gamma   90.00
#
_symmetry.space_group_name_H-M   'P 1'
#
loop_
_entity.id
_entity.type
_entity.pdbx_description
1 polymer ?
#
loop_
_entity_poly.entity_id
_entity_poly.type
_entity_poly.pdbx_seq_one_letter_code
_entity_poly.pdbx_strand_id
1 'polypeptide(L)'
;MSKGKVLVVGSNATRIEIQGGGTGPTGQYLNETVVPAMAVIDAGYEVVLATPNGKQPYIDPASDHAAHFGGDEKAYRRARDYFDKDPSMTNVRTLRAIVDEALDQYAAVFVPGGQGPVVDLMQDAELGKILRYFHERKKITALLCHGPIATLATLPDAKGYRAALIAGDKAKVAELGKGWQYAGYKMTVFTASEEIPIEEQFLHGKIYFTMPDALGAAGGEVSRSAVDFEPYVVEDRELITGQNPRSDHPIAAKLIAALDRATVAA
;
A
#
# COMPACT_ATOMS: atom_id res chain seq x y z
N MET A 1 -6.21 27.66 3.89
CA MET A 1 -4.88 27.10 4.26
C MET A 1 -5.05 25.60 4.39
N SER A 2 -4.10 24.78 3.91
CA SER A 2 -4.13 23.33 4.06
C SER A 2 -4.07 22.93 5.52
N LYS A 3 -4.77 21.87 5.91
CA LYS A 3 -4.71 21.28 7.26
C LYS A 3 -3.41 20.48 7.51
N GLY A 4 -2.61 20.24 6.49
CA GLY A 4 -1.38 19.45 6.52
C GLY A 4 -1.19 18.65 5.25
N LYS A 5 -0.10 17.86 5.18
CA LYS A 5 0.22 17.03 4.01
C LYS A 5 0.02 15.54 4.31
N VAL A 6 -0.47 14.80 3.34
CA VAL A 6 -0.52 13.34 3.35
C VAL A 6 0.40 12.83 2.25
N LEU A 7 1.38 12.00 2.63
CA LEU A 7 2.28 11.35 1.70
C LEU A 7 1.60 10.11 1.12
N VAL A 8 1.39 10.08 -0.18
CA VAL A 8 0.94 8.89 -0.91
C VAL A 8 2.16 8.23 -1.54
N VAL A 9 2.38 6.95 -1.25
CA VAL A 9 3.54 6.22 -1.77
C VAL A 9 3.09 5.22 -2.82
N GLY A 10 3.53 5.42 -4.06
CA GLY A 10 3.24 4.55 -5.19
C GLY A 10 4.40 3.65 -5.57
N SER A 11 4.07 2.50 -6.17
CA SER A 11 5.04 1.58 -6.76
C SER A 11 5.41 1.98 -8.19
N ASN A 12 6.64 1.67 -8.60
CA ASN A 12 7.07 1.78 -10.01
C ASN A 12 7.13 0.41 -10.72
N ALA A 13 6.79 -0.68 -10.03
CA ALA A 13 6.81 -2.01 -10.64
C ALA A 13 5.70 -2.14 -11.70
N THR A 14 6.06 -2.76 -12.83
CA THR A 14 5.14 -3.06 -13.94
C THR A 14 5.03 -4.55 -14.20
N ARG A 15 5.85 -5.35 -13.54
CA ARG A 15 5.87 -6.81 -13.64
C ARG A 15 6.18 -7.42 -12.29
N ILE A 16 5.58 -8.58 -12.03
CA ILE A 16 5.81 -9.40 -10.83
C ILE A 16 6.29 -10.79 -11.25
N GLU A 17 7.24 -11.35 -10.50
CA GLU A 17 7.76 -12.70 -10.71
C GLU A 17 6.69 -13.74 -10.38
N ILE A 18 6.58 -14.78 -11.22
CA ILE A 18 5.68 -15.92 -11.03
C ILE A 18 6.45 -17.23 -10.92
N GLN A 19 5.87 -18.19 -10.22
CA GLN A 19 6.46 -19.52 -10.02
C GLN A 19 6.72 -20.21 -11.36
N GLY A 20 7.80 -20.98 -11.42
CA GLY A 20 8.24 -21.64 -12.65
C GLY A 20 9.06 -20.77 -13.56
N GLY A 21 9.35 -19.53 -13.21
CA GLY A 21 10.09 -18.55 -13.96
C GLY A 21 9.22 -17.69 -14.87
N GLY A 22 9.69 -16.51 -15.19
CA GLY A 22 8.94 -15.51 -15.92
C GLY A 22 8.29 -14.46 -15.03
N THR A 23 7.47 -13.61 -15.64
CA THR A 23 6.79 -12.51 -14.93
C THR A 23 5.41 -12.25 -15.50
N GLY A 24 4.46 -11.90 -14.64
CA GLY A 24 3.14 -11.37 -15.02
C GLY A 24 3.11 -9.84 -15.05
N PRO A 25 2.11 -9.22 -15.71
CA PRO A 25 1.89 -7.80 -15.63
C PRO A 25 1.44 -7.41 -14.23
N THR A 26 1.81 -6.21 -13.76
CA THR A 26 1.32 -5.60 -12.53
C THR A 26 1.40 -4.09 -12.61
N GLY A 27 0.90 -3.43 -11.61
CA GLY A 27 0.92 -1.99 -11.47
C GLY A 27 0.28 -1.57 -10.17
N GLN A 28 -0.06 -0.29 -10.08
CA GLN A 28 -0.81 0.29 -8.98
C GLN A 28 -2.30 0.32 -9.32
N TYR A 29 -3.17 -0.02 -8.38
CA TYR A 29 -4.62 0.03 -8.61
C TYR A 29 -5.14 1.46 -8.60
N LEU A 30 -5.91 1.80 -9.64
CA LEU A 30 -6.42 3.15 -9.86
C LEU A 30 -7.34 3.61 -8.74
N ASN A 31 -8.42 2.87 -8.45
CA ASN A 31 -9.39 3.26 -7.42
C ASN A 31 -8.76 3.34 -6.03
N GLU A 32 -7.88 2.41 -5.71
CA GLU A 32 -7.17 2.39 -4.43
C GLU A 32 -6.25 3.60 -4.23
N THR A 33 -5.75 4.15 -5.32
CA THR A 33 -4.91 5.36 -5.30
C THR A 33 -5.76 6.62 -5.24
N VAL A 34 -6.72 6.75 -6.16
CA VAL A 34 -7.41 8.02 -6.37
C VAL A 34 -8.55 8.27 -5.40
N VAL A 35 -9.30 7.23 -5.00
CA VAL A 35 -10.44 7.40 -4.09
C VAL A 35 -9.99 7.94 -2.73
N PRO A 36 -9.00 7.35 -2.05
CA PRO A 36 -8.48 7.91 -0.81
C PRO A 36 -7.79 9.27 -0.99
N ALA A 37 -7.02 9.45 -2.07
CA ALA A 37 -6.31 10.71 -2.32
C ALA A 37 -7.30 11.88 -2.52
N MET A 38 -8.34 11.70 -3.33
CA MET A 38 -9.37 12.70 -3.55
C MET A 38 -10.15 13.01 -2.26
N ALA A 39 -10.50 11.98 -1.48
CA ALA A 39 -11.18 12.15 -0.20
C ALA A 39 -10.33 12.95 0.81
N VAL A 40 -9.04 12.73 0.84
CA VAL A 40 -8.09 13.48 1.67
C VAL A 40 -8.00 14.96 1.24
N ILE A 41 -8.00 15.23 -0.07
CA ILE A 41 -8.05 16.60 -0.61
C ILE A 41 -9.37 17.27 -0.25
N ASP A 42 -10.49 16.58 -0.43
CA ASP A 42 -11.82 17.10 -0.09
C ASP A 42 -11.94 17.39 1.42
N ALA A 43 -11.22 16.66 2.27
CA ALA A 43 -11.11 16.91 3.70
C ALA A 43 -10.19 18.11 4.06
N GLY A 44 -9.52 18.74 3.09
CA GLY A 44 -8.72 19.94 3.24
C GLY A 44 -7.22 19.71 3.46
N TYR A 45 -6.72 18.51 3.18
CA TYR A 45 -5.30 18.18 3.22
C TYR A 45 -4.67 18.29 1.82
N GLU A 46 -3.35 18.47 1.78
CA GLU A 46 -2.56 18.40 0.56
C GLU A 46 -2.04 16.97 0.36
N VAL A 47 -2.12 16.45 -0.85
CA VAL A 47 -1.58 15.14 -1.23
C VAL A 47 -0.24 15.34 -1.95
N VAL A 48 0.77 14.58 -1.53
CA VAL A 48 2.09 14.52 -2.16
C VAL A 48 2.35 13.07 -2.58
N LEU A 49 2.44 12.82 -3.88
CA LEU A 49 2.77 11.51 -4.41
C LEU A 49 4.29 11.33 -4.50
N ALA A 50 4.78 10.20 -3.97
CA ALA A 50 6.17 9.81 -4.11
C ALA A 50 6.29 8.34 -4.52
N THR A 51 7.34 8.03 -5.28
CA THR A 51 7.67 6.68 -5.74
C THR A 51 9.17 6.44 -5.63
N PRO A 52 9.66 5.20 -5.71
CA PRO A 52 11.09 4.93 -5.66
C PRO A 52 11.93 5.75 -6.65
N ASN A 53 11.45 5.93 -7.87
CA ASN A 53 12.22 6.60 -8.93
C ASN A 53 11.68 7.99 -9.34
N GLY A 54 10.62 8.50 -8.67
CA GLY A 54 10.02 9.82 -8.97
C GLY A 54 9.19 9.86 -10.25
N LYS A 55 8.85 8.72 -10.83
CA LYS A 55 7.93 8.64 -11.97
C LYS A 55 6.55 8.26 -11.50
N GLN A 56 5.54 8.75 -12.20
CA GLN A 56 4.16 8.37 -11.94
C GLN A 56 4.01 6.84 -12.01
N PRO A 57 3.26 6.22 -11.08
CA PRO A 57 3.00 4.78 -11.12
C PRO A 57 2.34 4.36 -12.44
N TYR A 58 2.70 3.18 -12.92
CA TYR A 58 1.94 2.51 -13.97
C TYR A 58 0.65 1.94 -13.37
N ILE A 59 -0.50 2.28 -13.95
CA ILE A 59 -1.78 1.72 -13.50
C ILE A 59 -1.92 0.29 -14.02
N ASP A 60 -2.23 -0.61 -13.10
CA ASP A 60 -2.52 -1.99 -13.43
C ASP A 60 -3.75 -2.08 -14.34
N PRO A 61 -3.65 -2.71 -15.52
CA PRO A 61 -4.78 -2.86 -16.43
C PRO A 61 -5.99 -3.56 -15.79
N ALA A 62 -5.78 -4.42 -14.80
CA ALA A 62 -6.84 -5.07 -14.05
C ALA A 62 -7.71 -4.09 -13.24
N SER A 63 -7.20 -2.89 -12.95
CA SER A 63 -7.93 -1.85 -12.22
C SER A 63 -8.46 -0.71 -13.11
N ASP A 64 -8.02 -0.66 -14.36
CA ASP A 64 -8.28 0.48 -15.27
C ASP A 64 -9.62 0.35 -16.00
N HIS A 65 -10.71 0.21 -15.24
CA HIS A 65 -12.07 0.11 -15.77
C HIS A 65 -13.13 0.45 -14.70
N ALA A 66 -14.34 0.78 -15.18
CA ALA A 66 -15.44 1.28 -14.35
C ALA A 66 -15.96 0.30 -13.27
N ALA A 67 -15.68 -1.01 -13.38
CA ALA A 67 -16.14 -1.98 -12.37
C ALA A 67 -15.58 -1.71 -10.97
N HIS A 68 -14.38 -1.12 -10.87
CA HIS A 68 -13.80 -0.69 -9.59
C HIS A 68 -14.43 0.61 -9.03
N PHE A 69 -15.33 1.21 -9.78
CA PHE A 69 -16.12 2.40 -9.43
C PHE A 69 -17.61 2.09 -9.36
N GLY A 70 -17.98 0.85 -9.02
CA GLY A 70 -19.38 0.40 -8.97
C GLY A 70 -20.07 0.35 -10.34
N GLY A 71 -19.33 0.31 -11.44
CA GLY A 71 -19.84 0.39 -12.82
C GLY A 71 -20.15 1.82 -13.28
N ASP A 72 -19.83 2.84 -12.49
CA ASP A 72 -20.06 4.24 -12.86
C ASP A 72 -18.93 4.75 -13.77
N GLU A 73 -19.21 4.85 -15.06
CA GLU A 73 -18.30 5.38 -16.08
C GLU A 73 -17.88 6.83 -15.83
N LYS A 74 -18.72 7.65 -15.19
CA LYS A 74 -18.36 9.04 -14.90
C LYS A 74 -17.36 9.11 -13.75
N ALA A 75 -17.59 8.31 -12.71
CA ALA A 75 -16.65 8.19 -11.59
C ALA A 75 -15.29 7.67 -12.07
N TYR A 76 -15.28 6.63 -12.91
CA TYR A 76 -14.04 6.09 -13.49
C TYR A 76 -13.30 7.15 -14.31
N ARG A 77 -13.97 7.86 -15.24
CA ARG A 77 -13.35 8.91 -16.06
C ARG A 77 -12.80 10.05 -15.21
N ARG A 78 -13.54 10.47 -14.18
CA ARG A 78 -13.07 11.48 -13.22
C ARG A 78 -11.80 11.02 -12.49
N ALA A 79 -11.74 9.76 -12.07
CA ALA A 79 -10.59 9.16 -11.44
C ALA A 79 -9.37 9.13 -12.37
N ARG A 80 -9.55 8.72 -13.62
CA ARG A 80 -8.50 8.74 -14.64
C ARG A 80 -8.01 10.16 -14.90
N ASP A 81 -8.91 11.10 -15.12
CA ASP A 81 -8.57 12.51 -15.35
C ASP A 81 -7.80 13.10 -14.17
N TYR A 82 -8.19 12.78 -12.92
CA TYR A 82 -7.47 13.19 -11.73
C TYR A 82 -6.07 12.59 -11.70
N PHE A 83 -5.93 11.28 -11.90
CA PHE A 83 -4.64 10.61 -11.91
C PHE A 83 -3.72 11.15 -13.00
N ASP A 84 -4.24 11.35 -14.21
CA ASP A 84 -3.44 11.74 -15.37
C ASP A 84 -3.05 13.22 -15.39
N LYS A 85 -3.81 14.10 -14.74
CA LYS A 85 -3.70 15.56 -14.94
C LYS A 85 -3.50 16.37 -13.68
N ASP A 86 -3.95 15.87 -12.50
CA ASP A 86 -3.85 16.66 -11.28
C ASP A 86 -2.38 16.79 -10.82
N PRO A 87 -1.94 17.99 -10.43
CA PRO A 87 -0.58 18.20 -9.96
C PRO A 87 -0.17 17.32 -8.78
N SER A 88 -1.11 16.93 -7.91
CA SER A 88 -0.83 16.02 -6.79
C SER A 88 -0.46 14.61 -7.24
N MET A 89 -0.85 14.22 -8.47
CA MET A 89 -0.55 12.92 -9.07
C MET A 89 0.56 12.99 -10.12
N THR A 90 0.80 14.14 -10.73
CA THR A 90 1.79 14.30 -11.82
C THR A 90 3.13 14.88 -11.35
N ASN A 91 3.16 15.66 -10.25
CA ASN A 91 4.40 16.17 -9.64
C ASN A 91 5.00 15.14 -8.68
N VAL A 92 5.43 14.00 -9.21
CA VAL A 92 5.89 12.88 -8.40
C VAL A 92 7.29 13.13 -7.83
N ARG A 93 7.46 12.88 -6.54
CA ARG A 93 8.74 12.97 -5.83
C ARG A 93 9.42 11.61 -5.76
N THR A 94 10.73 11.57 -5.61
CA THR A 94 11.42 10.34 -5.22
C THR A 94 11.28 10.10 -3.72
N LEU A 95 11.20 8.82 -3.28
CA LEU A 95 11.24 8.49 -1.85
C LEU A 95 12.50 9.03 -1.18
N ARG A 96 13.62 9.07 -1.90
CA ARG A 96 14.86 9.67 -1.40
C ARG A 96 14.69 11.16 -1.09
N ALA A 97 14.05 11.93 -1.98
CA ALA A 97 13.80 13.35 -1.74
C ALA A 97 12.88 13.57 -0.54
N ILE A 98 11.91 12.68 -0.30
CA ILE A 98 11.04 12.73 0.87
C ILE A 98 11.85 12.48 2.16
N VAL A 99 12.77 11.52 2.16
CA VAL A 99 13.64 11.25 3.33
C VAL A 99 14.58 12.42 3.64
N ASP A 100 15.05 13.12 2.60
CA ASP A 100 15.94 14.27 2.76
C ASP A 100 15.21 15.54 3.26
N GLU A 101 13.88 15.51 3.31
CA GLU A 101 13.03 16.57 3.88
C GLU A 101 12.71 16.31 5.37
N ALA A 102 12.07 17.28 6.00
CA ALA A 102 11.50 17.13 7.33
C ALA A 102 10.21 16.29 7.26
N LEU A 103 10.26 15.01 7.67
CA LEU A 103 9.14 14.08 7.64
C LEU A 103 7.99 14.48 8.59
N ASP A 104 8.22 15.34 9.54
CA ASP A 104 7.21 15.88 10.46
C ASP A 104 6.14 16.72 9.77
N GLN A 105 6.44 17.32 8.60
CA GLN A 105 5.46 18.05 7.79
C GLN A 105 4.31 17.17 7.27
N TYR A 106 4.50 15.84 7.21
CA TYR A 106 3.48 14.91 6.77
C TYR A 106 2.65 14.42 7.95
N ALA A 107 1.34 14.64 7.92
CA ALA A 107 0.40 14.20 8.95
C ALA A 107 0.14 12.68 8.89
N ALA A 108 0.17 12.11 7.69
CA ALA A 108 -0.01 10.67 7.46
C ALA A 108 0.81 10.20 6.25
N VAL A 109 1.03 8.87 6.19
CA VAL A 109 1.47 8.16 4.99
C VAL A 109 0.37 7.19 4.56
N PHE A 110 0.11 7.13 3.25
CA PHE A 110 -0.83 6.19 2.64
C PHE A 110 -0.16 5.41 1.52
N VAL A 111 -0.29 4.08 1.53
CA VAL A 111 0.25 3.17 0.50
C VAL A 111 -0.90 2.41 -0.15
N PRO A 112 -1.32 2.75 -1.37
CA PRO A 112 -2.29 1.95 -2.13
C PRO A 112 -1.68 0.63 -2.58
N GLY A 113 -2.53 -0.27 -3.08
CA GLY A 113 -2.10 -1.59 -3.54
C GLY A 113 -2.01 -1.71 -5.06
N GLY A 114 -2.50 -2.80 -5.58
CA GLY A 114 -2.00 -3.51 -6.73
C GLY A 114 -0.82 -4.37 -6.30
N GLN A 115 -0.33 -5.26 -7.13
CA GLN A 115 0.78 -6.14 -6.73
C GLN A 115 2.17 -5.48 -6.81
N GLY A 116 2.27 -4.26 -7.34
CA GLY A 116 3.52 -3.52 -7.41
C GLY A 116 4.29 -3.43 -6.10
N PRO A 117 3.66 -3.11 -4.96
CA PRO A 117 4.31 -3.07 -3.64
C PRO A 117 5.05 -4.35 -3.25
N VAL A 118 4.63 -5.52 -3.75
CA VAL A 118 5.28 -6.81 -3.51
C VAL A 118 6.65 -6.89 -4.18
N VAL A 119 6.84 -6.14 -5.26
CA VAL A 119 8.08 -6.16 -6.06
C VAL A 119 9.10 -5.18 -5.51
N ASP A 120 8.72 -3.91 -5.38
CA ASP A 120 9.63 -2.83 -5.02
C ASP A 120 9.48 -2.31 -3.59
N LEU A 121 8.25 -1.95 -3.16
CA LEU A 121 8.05 -1.22 -1.91
C LEU A 121 8.39 -2.04 -0.66
N MET A 122 8.11 -3.37 -0.65
CA MET A 122 8.39 -4.21 0.52
C MET A 122 9.88 -4.32 0.88
N GLN A 123 10.75 -3.90 -0.01
CA GLN A 123 12.19 -3.95 0.16
C GLN A 123 12.90 -2.62 -0.11
N ASP A 124 12.14 -1.52 -0.28
CA ASP A 124 12.69 -0.19 -0.53
C ASP A 124 13.25 0.42 0.76
N ALA A 125 14.55 0.72 0.73
CA ALA A 125 15.26 1.21 1.92
C ALA A 125 14.81 2.62 2.35
N GLU A 126 14.43 3.48 1.40
CA GLU A 126 13.96 4.84 1.71
C GLU A 126 12.55 4.80 2.29
N LEU A 127 11.67 3.96 1.75
CA LEU A 127 10.36 3.71 2.36
C LEU A 127 10.51 3.12 3.77
N GLY A 128 11.46 2.21 3.96
CA GLY A 128 11.76 1.66 5.28
C GLY A 128 12.12 2.76 6.31
N LYS A 129 12.88 3.78 5.92
CA LYS A 129 13.19 4.94 6.78
C LYS A 129 11.94 5.77 7.10
N ILE A 130 11.12 6.04 6.09
CA ILE A 130 9.86 6.78 6.25
C ILE A 130 8.95 6.04 7.24
N LEU A 131 8.69 4.76 7.01
CA LEU A 131 7.78 3.99 7.87
C LEU A 131 8.30 3.81 9.29
N ARG A 132 9.62 3.66 9.49
CA ARG A 132 10.23 3.67 10.84
C ARG A 132 10.01 5.01 11.55
N TYR A 133 10.22 6.12 10.86
CA TYR A 133 9.96 7.46 11.40
C TYR A 133 8.49 7.61 11.83
N PHE A 134 7.55 7.19 11.00
CA PHE A 134 6.12 7.26 11.30
C PHE A 134 5.74 6.39 12.50
N HIS A 135 6.23 5.17 12.54
CA HIS A 135 5.98 4.25 13.65
C HIS A 135 6.52 4.78 14.99
N GLU A 136 7.79 5.20 15.04
CA GLU A 136 8.43 5.73 16.24
C GLU A 136 7.69 6.95 16.83
N ARG A 137 7.06 7.73 15.98
CA ARG A 137 6.29 8.92 16.36
C ARG A 137 4.79 8.70 16.42
N LYS A 138 4.34 7.45 16.24
CA LYS A 138 2.92 7.07 16.23
C LYS A 138 2.11 7.92 15.24
N LYS A 139 2.70 8.24 14.09
CA LYS A 139 2.05 8.98 13.01
C LYS A 139 1.21 8.03 12.18
N ILE A 140 0.08 8.51 11.72
CA ILE A 140 -0.92 7.74 10.97
C ILE A 140 -0.27 7.09 9.74
N THR A 141 -0.40 5.77 9.66
CA THR A 141 0.11 4.92 8.57
C THR A 141 -1.04 4.09 8.03
N ALA A 142 -1.51 4.38 6.82
CA ALA A 142 -2.62 3.68 6.19
C ALA A 142 -2.13 2.93 4.94
N LEU A 143 -2.56 1.67 4.77
CA LEU A 143 -2.14 0.83 3.65
C LEU A 143 -3.32 -0.04 3.17
N LEU A 144 -3.43 -0.23 1.86
CA LEU A 144 -4.59 -0.87 1.23
C LEU A 144 -4.19 -2.05 0.35
N CYS A 145 -4.99 -3.12 0.36
CA CYS A 145 -4.88 -4.28 -0.53
C CYS A 145 -3.53 -5.01 -0.36
N HIS A 146 -2.62 -4.96 -1.34
CA HIS A 146 -1.25 -5.45 -1.19
C HIS A 146 -0.33 -4.43 -0.49
N GLY A 147 -0.77 -3.18 -0.34
CA GLY A 147 0.01 -2.10 0.30
C GLY A 147 0.61 -2.45 1.65
N PRO A 148 -0.09 -3.17 2.57
CA PRO A 148 0.47 -3.54 3.87
C PRO A 148 1.79 -4.30 3.81
N ILE A 149 2.10 -5.00 2.71
CA ILE A 149 3.40 -5.67 2.51
C ILE A 149 4.58 -4.70 2.60
N ALA A 150 4.36 -3.42 2.26
CA ALA A 150 5.38 -2.38 2.30
C ALA A 150 5.93 -2.13 3.72
N THR A 151 5.19 -2.52 4.78
CA THR A 151 5.66 -2.43 6.16
C THR A 151 6.90 -3.31 6.41
N LEU A 152 7.11 -4.36 5.61
CA LEU A 152 8.31 -5.21 5.67
C LEU A 152 9.59 -4.48 5.24
N ALA A 153 9.50 -3.34 4.54
CA ALA A 153 10.65 -2.47 4.26
C ALA A 153 11.34 -1.95 5.53
N THR A 154 10.68 -2.03 6.68
CA THR A 154 11.25 -1.64 7.98
C THR A 154 12.16 -2.69 8.59
N LEU A 155 12.18 -3.93 8.07
CA LEU A 155 13.13 -4.96 8.49
C LEU A 155 14.58 -4.53 8.21
N PRO A 156 15.54 -4.92 9.06
CA PRO A 156 16.96 -4.61 8.83
C PRO A 156 17.49 -5.15 7.48
N ASP A 157 17.01 -6.32 7.06
CA ASP A 157 17.34 -6.94 5.77
C ASP A 157 16.04 -7.33 5.02
N ALA A 158 15.30 -6.31 4.60
CA ALA A 158 14.06 -6.50 3.84
C ALA A 158 14.28 -7.22 2.50
N LYS A 159 15.42 -6.98 1.84
CA LYS A 159 15.78 -7.68 0.58
C LYS A 159 16.03 -9.16 0.82
N GLY A 160 16.79 -9.49 1.85
CA GLY A 160 17.03 -10.89 2.24
C GLY A 160 15.73 -11.58 2.66
N TYR A 161 14.85 -10.87 3.36
CA TYR A 161 13.54 -11.40 3.74
C TYR A 161 12.69 -11.75 2.50
N ARG A 162 12.57 -10.84 1.53
CA ARG A 162 11.87 -11.11 0.26
C ARG A 162 12.50 -12.27 -0.50
N ALA A 163 13.81 -12.32 -0.59
CA ALA A 163 14.53 -13.41 -1.26
C ALA A 163 14.27 -14.77 -0.59
N ALA A 164 14.23 -14.81 0.74
CA ALA A 164 13.91 -16.02 1.50
C ALA A 164 12.46 -16.48 1.28
N LEU A 165 11.50 -15.54 1.19
CA LEU A 165 10.11 -15.85 0.83
C LEU A 165 10.01 -16.47 -0.57
N ILE A 166 10.68 -15.89 -1.57
CA ILE A 166 10.72 -16.42 -2.94
C ILE A 166 11.35 -17.82 -2.99
N ALA A 167 12.40 -18.03 -2.22
CA ALA A 167 13.08 -19.33 -2.12
C ALA A 167 12.30 -20.39 -1.32
N GLY A 168 11.24 -19.99 -0.60
CA GLY A 168 10.51 -20.87 0.30
C GLY A 168 11.31 -21.30 1.53
N ASP A 169 12.38 -20.56 1.89
CA ASP A 169 13.25 -20.83 3.05
C ASP A 169 12.59 -20.31 4.33
N LYS A 170 11.74 -21.12 4.93
CA LYS A 170 10.99 -20.79 6.14
C LYS A 170 11.91 -20.46 7.34
N ALA A 171 13.06 -21.12 7.46
CA ALA A 171 13.99 -20.88 8.55
C ALA A 171 14.61 -19.49 8.43
N LYS A 172 15.03 -19.12 7.22
CA LYS A 172 15.59 -17.79 6.93
C LYS A 172 14.56 -16.68 7.05
N VAL A 173 13.32 -16.92 6.60
CA VAL A 173 12.19 -16.01 6.80
C VAL A 173 11.96 -15.75 8.29
N ALA A 174 11.89 -16.80 9.12
CA ALA A 174 11.71 -16.66 10.55
C ALA A 174 12.89 -15.94 11.24
N GLU A 175 14.11 -16.16 10.76
CA GLU A 175 15.29 -15.44 11.25
C GLU A 175 15.22 -13.95 10.94
N LEU A 176 15.01 -13.60 9.68
CA LEU A 176 15.04 -12.21 9.19
C LEU A 176 13.82 -11.40 9.59
N GLY A 177 12.69 -12.05 9.90
CA GLY A 177 11.48 -11.38 10.40
C GLY A 177 11.55 -10.96 11.87
N LYS A 178 12.55 -11.45 12.63
CA LYS A 178 12.67 -11.14 14.06
C LYS A 178 12.87 -9.64 14.30
N GLY A 179 12.12 -9.14 15.28
CA GLY A 179 12.22 -7.74 15.69
C GLY A 179 11.56 -6.75 14.74
N TRP A 180 10.70 -7.24 13.86
CA TRP A 180 9.89 -6.36 13.03
C TRP A 180 9.03 -5.43 13.89
N GLN A 181 9.05 -4.14 13.61
CA GLN A 181 8.40 -3.14 14.45
C GLN A 181 6.87 -3.25 14.49
N TYR A 182 6.25 -3.90 13.50
CA TYR A 182 4.81 -4.16 13.47
C TYR A 182 4.43 -5.57 13.95
N ALA A 183 5.37 -6.34 14.55
CA ALA A 183 5.04 -7.62 15.18
C ALA A 183 4.01 -7.41 16.30
N GLY A 184 2.96 -8.24 16.34
CA GLY A 184 1.85 -8.11 17.28
C GLY A 184 0.87 -6.98 16.96
N TYR A 185 0.98 -6.34 15.79
CA TYR A 185 -0.08 -5.45 15.29
C TYR A 185 -1.17 -6.25 14.62
N LYS A 186 -2.43 -5.91 14.92
CA LYS A 186 -3.58 -6.38 14.16
C LYS A 186 -3.64 -5.65 12.83
N MET A 187 -3.81 -6.43 11.76
CA MET A 187 -3.84 -5.89 10.41
C MET A 187 -4.66 -6.76 9.47
N THR A 188 -4.98 -6.23 8.31
CA THR A 188 -5.51 -6.99 7.18
C THR A 188 -4.71 -6.68 5.92
N VAL A 189 -4.83 -7.54 4.94
CA VAL A 189 -4.14 -7.43 3.65
C VAL A 189 -4.91 -8.26 2.62
N PHE A 190 -4.62 -8.08 1.34
CA PHE A 190 -5.20 -8.91 0.27
C PHE A 190 -4.97 -10.39 0.56
N THR A 191 -6.05 -11.18 0.54
CA THR A 191 -6.02 -12.56 1.03
C THR A 191 -5.51 -13.54 -0.02
N ALA A 192 -5.08 -14.71 0.44
CA ALA A 192 -4.68 -15.79 -0.46
C ALA A 192 -5.83 -16.31 -1.35
N SER A 193 -7.07 -16.26 -0.86
CA SER A 193 -8.25 -16.66 -1.64
C SER A 193 -8.63 -15.61 -2.68
N GLU A 194 -8.50 -14.33 -2.35
CA GLU A 194 -8.71 -13.21 -3.31
C GLU A 194 -7.63 -13.16 -4.39
N GLU A 195 -6.40 -13.68 -4.11
CA GLU A 195 -5.31 -13.76 -5.07
C GLU A 195 -5.57 -14.76 -6.19
N ILE A 196 -6.28 -15.88 -5.92
CA ILE A 196 -6.51 -16.95 -6.90
C ILE A 196 -7.10 -16.43 -8.22
N PRO A 197 -8.21 -15.69 -8.27
CA PRO A 197 -8.72 -15.17 -9.53
C PRO A 197 -7.77 -14.17 -10.22
N ILE A 198 -6.94 -13.46 -9.49
CA ILE A 198 -5.93 -12.56 -10.08
C ILE A 198 -4.83 -13.37 -10.76
N GLU A 199 -4.33 -14.40 -10.09
CA GLU A 199 -3.33 -15.33 -10.64
C GLU A 199 -3.82 -16.01 -11.93
N GLU A 200 -5.09 -16.44 -11.95
CA GLU A 200 -5.66 -17.16 -13.08
C GLU A 200 -5.99 -16.24 -14.27
N GLN A 201 -6.61 -15.07 -14.00
CA GLN A 201 -7.18 -14.24 -15.05
C GLN A 201 -6.18 -13.19 -15.60
N PHE A 202 -5.23 -12.74 -14.79
CA PHE A 202 -4.35 -11.63 -15.15
C PHE A 202 -2.88 -12.02 -15.18
N LEU A 203 -2.38 -12.76 -14.18
CA LEU A 203 -0.98 -13.16 -14.14
C LEU A 203 -0.68 -14.40 -15.00
N HIS A 204 -1.66 -15.26 -15.18
CA HIS A 204 -1.50 -16.59 -15.81
C HIS A 204 -0.38 -17.41 -15.14
N GLY A 205 -0.26 -17.29 -13.82
CA GLY A 205 0.75 -17.96 -13.01
C GLY A 205 0.64 -17.57 -11.54
N LYS A 206 1.22 -18.37 -10.66
CA LYS A 206 1.17 -18.15 -9.21
C LYS A 206 2.29 -17.26 -8.74
N ILE A 207 2.00 -16.35 -7.80
CA ILE A 207 3.03 -15.62 -7.06
C ILE A 207 3.78 -16.56 -6.10
N TYR A 208 4.97 -16.17 -5.68
CA TYR A 208 5.82 -17.02 -4.83
C TYR A 208 5.34 -17.15 -3.38
N PHE A 209 4.67 -16.14 -2.86
CA PHE A 209 4.16 -16.10 -1.49
C PHE A 209 2.92 -15.21 -1.40
N THR A 210 2.04 -15.53 -0.47
CA THR A 210 0.85 -14.71 -0.21
C THR A 210 1.17 -13.59 0.80
N MET A 211 0.41 -12.52 0.74
CA MET A 211 0.61 -11.36 1.64
C MET A 211 0.37 -11.74 3.11
N PRO A 212 -0.70 -12.50 3.45
CA PRO A 212 -0.91 -12.95 4.82
C PRO A 212 0.23 -13.80 5.36
N ASP A 213 0.80 -14.70 4.53
CA ASP A 213 1.91 -15.55 4.96
C ASP A 213 3.17 -14.72 5.24
N ALA A 214 3.48 -13.76 4.36
CA ALA A 214 4.66 -12.91 4.52
C ALA A 214 4.58 -12.01 5.77
N LEU A 215 3.43 -11.38 6.02
CA LEU A 215 3.23 -10.53 7.20
C LEU A 215 3.11 -11.35 8.48
N GLY A 216 2.42 -12.49 8.44
CA GLY A 216 2.29 -13.40 9.58
C GLY A 216 3.62 -14.01 10.01
N ALA A 217 4.48 -14.38 9.04
CA ALA A 217 5.82 -14.90 9.34
C ALA A 217 6.75 -13.88 10.02
N ALA A 218 6.52 -12.57 9.81
CA ALA A 218 7.20 -11.50 10.52
C ALA A 218 6.56 -11.16 11.88
N GLY A 219 5.42 -11.77 12.22
CA GLY A 219 4.74 -11.61 13.51
C GLY A 219 3.50 -10.73 13.49
N GLY A 220 2.96 -10.38 12.31
CA GLY A 220 1.70 -9.65 12.18
C GLY A 220 0.48 -10.51 12.55
N GLU A 221 -0.49 -9.94 13.25
CA GLU A 221 -1.77 -10.59 13.56
C GLU A 221 -2.76 -10.31 12.40
N VAL A 222 -2.64 -11.10 11.32
CA VAL A 222 -3.43 -10.88 10.10
C VAL A 222 -4.82 -11.46 10.24
N SER A 223 -5.84 -10.63 10.02
CA SER A 223 -7.25 -11.02 9.98
C SER A 223 -7.88 -10.67 8.63
N ARG A 224 -9.03 -11.27 8.34
CA ARG A 224 -9.74 -11.06 7.07
C ARG A 224 -11.25 -11.01 7.27
N SER A 225 -11.96 -10.49 6.28
CA SER A 225 -13.41 -10.66 6.15
C SER A 225 -13.78 -12.14 6.02
N ALA A 226 -14.98 -12.50 6.46
CA ALA A 226 -15.53 -13.83 6.26
C ALA A 226 -15.83 -14.16 4.78
N VAL A 227 -16.02 -13.12 3.95
CA VAL A 227 -16.35 -13.21 2.53
C VAL A 227 -15.28 -12.49 1.72
N ASP A 228 -14.76 -13.13 0.70
CA ASP A 228 -13.78 -12.54 -0.20
C ASP A 228 -14.36 -11.32 -0.93
N PHE A 229 -13.53 -10.32 -1.15
CA PHE A 229 -13.86 -9.03 -1.76
C PHE A 229 -14.89 -8.18 -1.02
N GLU A 230 -15.36 -8.57 0.18
CA GLU A 230 -16.11 -7.66 1.04
C GLU A 230 -15.17 -6.60 1.64
N PRO A 231 -15.62 -5.34 1.78
CA PRO A 231 -14.82 -4.30 2.42
C PRO A 231 -14.45 -4.69 3.84
N TYR A 232 -13.17 -4.62 4.17
CA TYR A 232 -12.69 -4.91 5.52
C TYR A 232 -11.51 -4.01 5.87
N VAL A 233 -11.57 -3.31 7.00
CA VAL A 233 -10.54 -2.39 7.46
C VAL A 233 -10.24 -2.67 8.93
N VAL A 234 -8.96 -2.75 9.26
CA VAL A 234 -8.45 -2.92 10.62
C VAL A 234 -7.67 -1.66 11.00
N GLU A 235 -7.94 -1.13 12.20
CA GLU A 235 -7.18 -0.04 12.80
C GLU A 235 -6.59 -0.55 14.12
N ASP A 236 -5.28 -0.49 14.26
CA ASP A 236 -4.56 -0.84 15.48
C ASP A 236 -3.44 0.17 15.72
N ARG A 237 -3.58 0.94 16.79
CA ARG A 237 -2.67 2.04 17.12
C ARG A 237 -2.64 3.07 15.98
N GLU A 238 -1.45 3.38 15.43
CA GLU A 238 -1.30 4.30 14.30
C GLU A 238 -1.51 3.64 12.93
N LEU A 239 -1.64 2.31 12.89
CA LEU A 239 -1.75 1.53 11.66
C LEU A 239 -3.19 1.33 11.25
N ILE A 240 -3.51 1.66 9.99
CA ILE A 240 -4.82 1.43 9.36
C ILE A 240 -4.60 0.59 8.11
N THR A 241 -5.22 -0.58 8.02
CA THR A 241 -5.07 -1.46 6.87
C THR A 241 -6.41 -1.83 6.26
N GLY A 242 -6.51 -1.84 4.93
CA GLY A 242 -7.68 -2.28 4.18
C GLY A 242 -7.36 -3.52 3.36
N GLN A 243 -8.32 -4.46 3.25
CA GLN A 243 -8.06 -5.78 2.71
C GLN A 243 -7.94 -5.83 1.18
N ASN A 244 -8.79 -5.09 0.46
CA ASN A 244 -8.98 -5.29 -0.98
C ASN A 244 -9.47 -4.00 -1.66
N PRO A 245 -9.60 -3.97 -3.01
CA PRO A 245 -10.01 -2.77 -3.74
C PRO A 245 -11.33 -2.16 -3.29
N ARG A 246 -12.27 -2.94 -2.75
CA ARG A 246 -13.56 -2.43 -2.23
C ARG A 246 -13.44 -1.76 -0.87
N SER A 247 -12.28 -1.85 -0.24
CA SER A 247 -11.99 -1.15 1.02
C SER A 247 -11.52 0.30 0.82
N ASP A 248 -11.49 0.81 -0.41
CA ASP A 248 -11.01 2.16 -0.78
C ASP A 248 -11.75 3.29 -0.05
N HIS A 249 -13.07 3.34 -0.10
CA HIS A 249 -13.89 4.30 0.63
C HIS A 249 -13.82 4.11 2.16
N PRO A 250 -13.95 2.87 2.69
CA PRO A 250 -13.82 2.64 4.12
C PRO A 250 -12.47 3.06 4.71
N ILE A 251 -11.36 2.77 4.02
CA ILE A 251 -10.03 3.18 4.53
C ILE A 251 -9.84 4.70 4.44
N ALA A 252 -10.36 5.34 3.38
CA ALA A 252 -10.35 6.79 3.26
C ALA A 252 -11.07 7.46 4.43
N ALA A 253 -12.26 6.96 4.79
CA ALA A 253 -13.02 7.46 5.93
C ALA A 253 -12.26 7.27 7.26
N LYS A 254 -11.62 6.12 7.47
CA LYS A 254 -10.80 5.84 8.65
C LYS A 254 -9.57 6.75 8.72
N LEU A 255 -8.88 6.95 7.59
CA LEU A 255 -7.73 7.84 7.49
C LEU A 255 -8.11 9.29 7.85
N ILE A 256 -9.21 9.80 7.29
CA ILE A 256 -9.69 11.16 7.59
C ILE A 256 -10.08 11.29 9.05
N ALA A 257 -10.80 10.32 9.61
CA ALA A 257 -11.15 10.33 11.03
C ALA A 257 -9.91 10.33 11.94
N ALA A 258 -8.86 9.60 11.57
CA ALA A 258 -7.60 9.59 12.32
C ALA A 258 -6.87 10.95 12.22
N LEU A 259 -6.85 11.56 11.04
CA LEU A 259 -6.29 12.90 10.81
C LEU A 259 -7.03 13.97 11.63
N ASP A 260 -8.34 13.93 11.66
CA ASP A 260 -9.15 14.87 12.45
C ASP A 260 -8.89 14.70 13.95
N ARG A 261 -8.78 13.45 14.46
CA ARG A 261 -8.40 13.19 15.88
C ARG A 261 -7.01 13.77 16.21
N ALA A 262 -6.03 13.61 15.32
CA ALA A 262 -4.69 14.12 15.53
C ALA A 262 -4.64 15.65 15.55
N THR A 263 -5.45 16.31 14.72
CA THR A 263 -5.54 17.80 14.68
C THR A 263 -6.16 18.37 15.94
N VAL A 264 -7.10 17.68 16.59
CA VAL A 264 -7.73 18.13 17.84
C VAL A 264 -6.78 17.94 19.04
N ALA A 265 -5.85 16.99 18.96
CA ALA A 265 -4.89 16.69 20.03
C ALA A 265 -3.61 17.55 20.01
N ALA A 266 -3.38 18.32 18.94
CA ALA A 266 -2.21 19.19 18.75
C ALA A 266 -2.51 20.63 19.14
#